data_718177e8f384af218ad6c9e009b57b1a
#
_entry.id   718177e8f384af218ad6c9e009b57b1a
#
_cell.length_a   1.000
_cell.length_b   1.000
_cell.length_c   1.000
_cell.angle_alpha   90.00
_cell.angle_beta   90.00
_cell.angle_gamma   90.00
#
_symmetry.space_group_name_H-M   'P 1'
#
loop_
_entity.id
_entity.type
_entity.pdbx_description
1 polymer ?
#
loop_
_entity_poly.entity_id
_entity_poly.type
_entity_poly.pdbx_seq_one_letter_code
_entity_poly.pdbx_strand_id
1 'polypeptide(L)'
;MLLRACTIYAHSSLFPGQLSNLTPDSKHHIATCVAEILQAAHLVVSNEQVDPRFIVFPLFIAGCAACEPAEKELALNMIRAVEQHSFGGGTQSVRKLLEVVYEKQRVAILNTGDSSLVDWVEEMELRGHPPIIYGI
;
A
#
# COMPACT_ATOMS: atom_id res chain seq x y z
N MET A 1 -5.03 -3.92 12.72
CA MET A 1 -4.29 -3.46 11.51
C MET A 1 -3.99 -4.58 10.54
N LEU A 2 -3.35 -5.66 11.00
CA LEU A 2 -3.00 -6.78 10.12
C LEU A 2 -4.23 -7.44 9.49
N LEU A 3 -5.30 -7.64 10.25
CA LEU A 3 -6.54 -8.21 9.74
C LEU A 3 -7.13 -7.36 8.62
N ARG A 4 -7.09 -6.04 8.76
CA ARG A 4 -7.58 -5.12 7.73
C ARG A 4 -6.73 -5.17 6.48
N ALA A 5 -5.41 -5.29 6.63
CA ALA A 5 -4.51 -5.45 5.49
C ALA A 5 -4.77 -6.77 4.76
N CYS A 6 -4.98 -7.85 5.48
CA CYS A 6 -5.34 -9.13 4.88
C CYS A 6 -6.68 -9.06 4.14
N THR A 7 -7.64 -8.30 4.66
CA THR A 7 -8.92 -8.08 3.98
C THR A 7 -8.71 -7.36 2.65
N ILE A 8 -7.93 -6.29 2.64
CA ILE A 8 -7.60 -5.57 1.40
C ILE A 8 -6.90 -6.51 0.41
N TYR A 9 -5.91 -7.24 0.90
CA TYR A 9 -5.15 -8.17 0.08
C TYR A 9 -6.06 -9.20 -0.58
N ALA A 10 -6.95 -9.81 0.20
CA ALA A 10 -7.86 -10.83 -0.31
C ALA A 10 -8.82 -10.27 -1.37
N HIS A 11 -9.22 -9.00 -1.25
CA HIS A 11 -10.14 -8.39 -2.21
C HIS A 11 -9.46 -7.81 -3.45
N SER A 12 -8.17 -7.56 -3.42
CA SER A 12 -7.52 -6.79 -4.48
C SER A 12 -6.20 -7.34 -5.01
N SER A 13 -5.53 -8.24 -4.31
CA SER A 13 -4.13 -8.54 -4.58
C SER A 13 -3.79 -10.02 -4.63
N LEU A 14 -4.78 -10.92 -4.74
CA LEU A 14 -4.53 -12.36 -4.84
C LEU A 14 -3.92 -12.76 -6.19
N PHE A 15 -4.26 -12.02 -7.24
CA PHE A 15 -3.76 -12.25 -8.58
C PHE A 15 -3.74 -10.94 -9.37
N PRO A 16 -2.88 -10.84 -10.41
CA PRO A 16 -2.84 -9.64 -11.24
C PRO A 16 -4.20 -9.37 -11.91
N GLY A 17 -4.62 -8.11 -11.91
CA GLY A 17 -5.88 -7.70 -12.52
C GLY A 17 -7.11 -7.81 -11.62
N GLN A 18 -7.01 -8.40 -10.45
CA GLN A 18 -8.13 -8.48 -9.52
C GLN A 18 -8.71 -7.09 -9.18
N LEU A 19 -7.83 -6.12 -9.02
CA LEU A 19 -8.21 -4.76 -8.66
C LEU A 19 -9.14 -4.11 -9.68
N SER A 20 -9.03 -4.50 -10.95
CA SER A 20 -9.87 -3.96 -12.04
C SER A 20 -11.31 -4.49 -12.03
N ASN A 21 -11.56 -5.56 -11.27
CA ASN A 21 -12.86 -6.27 -11.26
C ASN A 21 -13.61 -6.12 -9.94
N LEU A 22 -13.28 -5.11 -9.13
CA LEU A 22 -13.91 -4.91 -7.83
C LEU A 22 -15.36 -4.46 -7.97
N THR A 23 -16.24 -5.05 -7.13
CA THR A 23 -17.61 -4.58 -6.97
C THR A 23 -17.63 -3.26 -6.19
N PRO A 24 -18.71 -2.44 -6.31
CA PRO A 24 -18.84 -1.23 -5.49
C PRO A 24 -18.77 -1.50 -3.98
N ASP A 25 -19.36 -2.60 -3.51
CA ASP A 25 -19.33 -2.98 -2.09
C ASP A 25 -17.89 -3.31 -1.65
N SER A 26 -17.15 -4.04 -2.47
CA SER A 26 -15.74 -4.34 -2.19
C SER A 26 -14.90 -3.07 -2.16
N LYS A 27 -15.13 -2.13 -3.09
CA LYS A 27 -14.43 -0.84 -3.09
C LYS A 27 -14.68 -0.04 -1.83
N HIS A 28 -15.93 0.00 -1.37
CA HIS A 28 -16.28 0.70 -0.13
C HIS A 28 -15.63 0.04 1.09
N HIS A 29 -15.65 -1.27 1.15
CA HIS A 29 -15.04 -2.02 2.24
C HIS A 29 -13.52 -1.80 2.28
N ILE A 30 -12.87 -1.83 1.13
CA ILE A 30 -11.45 -1.53 1.03
C ILE A 30 -11.16 -0.12 1.50
N ALA A 31 -11.93 0.87 1.06
CA ALA A 31 -11.74 2.26 1.46
C ALA A 31 -11.84 2.43 2.99
N THR A 32 -12.78 1.74 3.63
CA THR A 32 -12.91 1.75 5.08
C THR A 32 -11.68 1.14 5.75
N CYS A 33 -11.19 0.01 5.24
CA CYS A 33 -9.98 -0.63 5.77
C CYS A 33 -8.75 0.24 5.61
N VAL A 34 -8.61 0.93 4.47
CA VAL A 34 -7.51 1.88 4.23
C VAL A 34 -7.52 2.98 5.30
N ALA A 35 -8.66 3.61 5.53
CA ALA A 35 -8.78 4.68 6.52
C ALA A 35 -8.41 4.19 7.92
N GLU A 36 -8.87 3.02 8.32
CA GLU A 36 -8.57 2.43 9.62
C GLU A 36 -7.08 2.11 9.78
N ILE A 37 -6.44 1.56 8.74
CA ILE A 37 -5.01 1.25 8.76
C ILE A 37 -4.20 2.53 8.89
N LEU A 38 -4.51 3.55 8.10
CA LEU A 38 -3.75 4.80 8.13
C LEU A 38 -3.86 5.49 9.49
N GLN A 39 -5.04 5.47 10.09
CA GLN A 39 -5.26 6.03 11.42
C GLN A 39 -4.45 5.29 12.48
N ALA A 40 -4.50 3.96 12.48
CA ALA A 40 -3.76 3.13 13.42
C ALA A 40 -2.24 3.26 13.20
N ALA A 41 -1.79 3.29 11.95
CA ALA A 41 -0.38 3.44 11.61
C ALA A 41 0.17 4.78 12.09
N HIS A 42 -0.62 5.85 11.99
CA HIS A 42 -0.21 7.16 12.48
C HIS A 42 0.09 7.13 13.98
N LEU A 43 -0.74 6.44 14.76
CA LEU A 43 -0.51 6.27 16.20
C LEU A 43 0.77 5.48 16.48
N VAL A 44 1.04 4.44 15.70
CA VAL A 44 2.25 3.63 15.88
C VAL A 44 3.51 4.42 15.53
N VAL A 45 3.51 5.13 14.41
CA VAL A 45 4.66 5.95 13.99
C VAL A 45 4.96 7.06 14.99
N SER A 46 3.92 7.60 15.64
CA SER A 46 4.06 8.65 16.65
C SER A 46 4.53 8.13 18.00
N ASN A 47 4.57 6.81 18.21
CA ASN A 47 4.97 6.20 19.48
C ASN A 47 6.39 5.63 19.37
N GLU A 48 7.34 6.30 20.00
CA GLU A 48 8.77 5.92 19.96
C GLU A 48 9.07 4.58 20.64
N GLN A 49 8.17 4.07 21.46
CA GLN A 49 8.36 2.80 22.19
C GLN A 49 7.97 1.59 21.37
N VAL A 50 7.31 1.77 20.24
CA VAL A 50 6.85 0.68 19.35
C VAL A 50 7.74 0.63 18.13
N ASP A 51 8.17 -0.57 17.76
CA ASP A 51 8.94 -0.78 16.52
C ASP A 51 8.03 -0.60 15.32
N PRO A 52 8.21 0.44 14.51
CA PRO A 52 7.31 0.72 13.39
C PRO A 52 7.42 -0.27 12.24
N ARG A 53 8.38 -1.17 12.25
CA ARG A 53 8.53 -2.16 11.16
C ARG A 53 7.35 -3.12 11.06
N PHE A 54 6.60 -3.31 12.15
CA PHE A 54 5.40 -4.14 12.14
C PHE A 54 4.30 -3.64 11.20
N ILE A 55 4.28 -2.34 10.92
CA ILE A 55 3.22 -1.75 10.12
C ILE A 55 3.58 -1.61 8.65
N VAL A 56 4.78 -2.01 8.23
CA VAL A 56 5.21 -1.82 6.83
C VAL A 56 4.29 -2.55 5.87
N PHE A 57 3.98 -3.82 6.11
CA PHE A 57 3.07 -4.57 5.25
C PHE A 57 1.65 -3.97 5.22
N PRO A 58 0.98 -3.77 6.37
CA PRO A 58 -0.34 -3.14 6.34
C PRO A 58 -0.34 -1.77 5.68
N LEU A 59 0.67 -0.98 5.96
CA LEU A 59 0.79 0.37 5.43
C LEU A 59 1.00 0.38 3.92
N PHE A 60 1.83 -0.54 3.41
CA PHE A 60 2.04 -0.71 1.98
C PHE A 60 0.74 -1.11 1.27
N ILE A 61 0.04 -2.10 1.80
CA ILE A 61 -1.22 -2.57 1.23
C ILE A 61 -2.27 -1.45 1.23
N ALA A 62 -2.39 -0.73 2.32
CA ALA A 62 -3.30 0.42 2.40
C ALA A 62 -2.90 1.50 1.40
N GLY A 63 -1.61 1.78 1.28
CA GLY A 63 -1.10 2.77 0.32
C GLY A 63 -1.41 2.41 -1.12
N CYS A 64 -1.27 1.13 -1.48
CA CYS A 64 -1.61 0.66 -2.83
C CYS A 64 -3.10 0.75 -3.12
N ALA A 65 -3.94 0.55 -2.11
CA ALA A 65 -5.40 0.57 -2.25
C ALA A 65 -6.01 1.96 -2.07
N ALA A 66 -5.25 2.94 -1.58
CA ALA A 66 -5.73 4.29 -1.35
C ALA A 66 -6.12 4.97 -2.66
N CYS A 67 -7.26 5.66 -2.66
CA CYS A 67 -7.75 6.38 -3.83
C CYS A 67 -7.58 7.90 -3.68
N GLU A 68 -7.66 8.40 -2.43
CA GLU A 68 -7.54 9.82 -2.17
C GLU A 68 -6.07 10.28 -2.18
N PRO A 69 -5.73 11.38 -2.86
CA PRO A 69 -4.34 11.87 -2.87
C PRO A 69 -3.76 12.12 -1.48
N ALA A 70 -4.57 12.61 -0.55
CA ALA A 70 -4.11 12.84 0.83
C ALA A 70 -3.75 11.53 1.54
N GLU A 71 -4.49 10.46 1.31
CA GLU A 71 -4.21 9.15 1.87
C GLU A 71 -2.92 8.55 1.28
N LYS A 72 -2.72 8.69 -0.02
CA LYS A 72 -1.51 8.24 -0.70
C LYS A 72 -0.27 8.95 -0.16
N GLU A 73 -0.36 10.26 0.00
CA GLU A 73 0.73 11.06 0.54
C GLU A 73 1.04 10.67 1.98
N LEU A 74 0.01 10.49 2.80
CA LEU A 74 0.17 10.09 4.20
C LEU A 74 0.84 8.71 4.30
N ALA A 75 0.39 7.73 3.51
CA ALA A 75 0.97 6.39 3.50
C ALA A 75 2.45 6.42 3.12
N LEU A 76 2.79 7.15 2.07
CA LEU A 76 4.17 7.26 1.61
C LEU A 76 5.06 7.95 2.64
N ASN A 77 4.58 9.02 3.25
CA ASN A 77 5.33 9.73 4.30
C ASN A 77 5.58 8.87 5.52
N MET A 78 4.59 8.06 5.91
CA MET A 78 4.76 7.13 7.04
C MET A 78 5.76 6.01 6.71
N ILE A 79 5.76 5.49 5.50
CA ILE A 79 6.74 4.49 5.05
C ILE A 79 8.14 5.09 5.07
N ARG A 80 8.31 6.33 4.62
CA ARG A 80 9.59 7.05 4.68
C ARG A 80 10.07 7.23 6.12
N ALA A 81 9.15 7.54 7.03
CA ALA A 81 9.49 7.66 8.45
C ALA A 81 9.97 6.32 9.03
N VAL A 82 9.31 5.21 8.69
CA VAL A 82 9.73 3.88 9.13
C VAL A 82 11.11 3.54 8.55
N GLU A 83 11.36 3.87 7.28
CA GLU A 83 12.65 3.64 6.64
C GLU A 83 13.81 4.29 7.39
N GLN A 84 13.59 5.50 7.92
CA GLN A 84 14.62 6.22 8.68
C GLN A 84 15.00 5.52 9.98
N HIS A 85 14.13 4.70 10.53
CA HIS A 85 14.31 3.98 11.79
C HIS A 85 14.66 2.51 11.60
N SER A 86 14.78 2.03 10.35
CA SER A 86 15.07 0.63 10.10
C SER A 86 16.41 0.45 9.38
N PHE A 87 17.14 -0.59 9.81
CA PHE A 87 18.39 -1.00 9.18
C PHE A 87 18.07 -2.18 8.27
N GLY A 88 18.23 -2.00 6.96
CA GLY A 88 18.00 -3.07 5.99
C GLY A 88 17.24 -2.56 4.77
N GLY A 89 17.29 -3.34 3.69
CA GLY A 89 16.77 -2.94 2.39
C GLY A 89 15.28 -3.20 2.17
N GLY A 90 14.62 -3.93 3.08
CA GLY A 90 13.22 -4.33 2.90
C GLY A 90 12.27 -3.15 2.82
N THR A 91 12.33 -2.24 3.78
CA THR A 91 11.48 -1.06 3.81
C THR A 91 11.79 -0.13 2.63
N GLN A 92 13.06 0.02 2.28
CA GLN A 92 13.45 0.82 1.12
C GLN A 92 12.84 0.26 -0.17
N SER A 93 12.86 -1.05 -0.34
CA SER A 93 12.27 -1.70 -1.53
C SER A 93 10.76 -1.47 -1.59
N VAL A 94 10.07 -1.56 -0.46
CA VAL A 94 8.64 -1.27 -0.34
C VAL A 94 8.34 0.18 -0.71
N ARG A 95 9.13 1.12 -0.19
CA ARG A 95 8.97 2.53 -0.52
C ARG A 95 9.14 2.79 -2.01
N LYS A 96 10.19 2.23 -2.61
CA LYS A 96 10.44 2.39 -4.05
C LYS A 96 9.32 1.82 -4.89
N LEU A 97 8.80 0.66 -4.52
CA LEU A 97 7.69 0.03 -5.23
C LEU A 97 6.43 0.91 -5.13
N LEU A 98 6.13 1.43 -3.95
CA LEU A 98 4.96 2.30 -3.78
C LEU A 98 5.09 3.59 -4.59
N GLU A 99 6.27 4.19 -4.64
CA GLU A 99 6.52 5.38 -5.47
C GLU A 99 6.28 5.08 -6.95
N VAL A 100 6.71 3.93 -7.44
CA VAL A 100 6.48 3.52 -8.83
C VAL A 100 4.99 3.30 -9.09
N VAL A 101 4.29 2.63 -8.18
CA VAL A 101 2.84 2.43 -8.30
C VAL A 101 2.13 3.78 -8.37
N TYR A 102 2.50 4.74 -7.51
CA TYR A 102 1.88 6.07 -7.50
C TYR A 102 2.16 6.85 -8.78
N GLU A 103 3.37 6.76 -9.32
CA GLU A 103 3.69 7.42 -10.58
C GLU A 103 2.85 6.85 -11.73
N LYS A 104 2.70 5.54 -11.78
CA LYS A 104 1.85 4.89 -12.79
C LYS A 104 0.38 5.23 -12.60
N GLN A 105 -0.11 5.30 -11.36
CA GLN A 105 -1.46 5.74 -11.07
C GLN A 105 -1.69 7.18 -11.54
N ARG A 106 -0.72 8.07 -11.30
CA ARG A 106 -0.80 9.45 -11.76
C ARG A 106 -0.94 9.52 -13.28
N VAL A 107 -0.13 8.77 -14.01
CA VAL A 107 -0.20 8.71 -15.46
C VAL A 107 -1.54 8.12 -15.93
N ALA A 108 -2.01 7.06 -15.28
CA ALA A 108 -3.29 6.43 -15.60
C ALA A 108 -4.46 7.40 -15.39
N ILE A 109 -4.45 8.18 -14.31
CA ILE A 109 -5.49 9.19 -14.05
C ILE A 109 -5.49 10.25 -15.16
N LEU A 110 -4.32 10.70 -15.59
CA LEU A 110 -4.22 11.69 -16.68
C LEU A 110 -4.77 11.15 -18.01
N ASN A 111 -4.59 9.85 -18.28
CA ASN A 111 -4.99 9.24 -19.54
C ASN A 111 -6.42 8.69 -19.53
N THR A 112 -6.86 8.11 -18.42
CA THR A 112 -8.14 7.39 -18.33
C THR A 112 -9.07 7.89 -17.23
N GLY A 113 -8.56 8.68 -16.30
CA GLY A 113 -9.30 9.13 -15.13
C GLY A 113 -9.44 8.09 -14.02
N ASP A 114 -8.85 6.91 -14.16
CA ASP A 114 -9.00 5.79 -13.23
C ASP A 114 -7.65 5.24 -12.79
N SER A 115 -7.35 5.35 -11.50
CA SER A 115 -6.12 4.83 -10.92
C SER A 115 -6.19 3.33 -10.56
N SER A 116 -7.38 2.73 -10.58
CA SER A 116 -7.56 1.31 -10.22
C SER A 116 -6.93 0.35 -11.23
N LEU A 117 -6.55 0.85 -12.40
CA LEU A 117 -5.89 0.05 -13.42
C LEU A 117 -4.44 -0.30 -13.08
N VAL A 118 -3.85 0.33 -12.08
CA VAL A 118 -2.46 0.06 -11.67
C VAL A 118 -2.45 -0.89 -10.49
N ASP A 119 -1.90 -2.07 -10.72
CA ASP A 119 -1.86 -3.16 -9.73
C ASP A 119 -0.42 -3.39 -9.29
N TRP A 120 -0.16 -3.32 -7.99
CA TRP A 120 1.18 -3.53 -7.45
C TRP A 120 1.67 -4.97 -7.66
N VAL A 121 0.76 -5.95 -7.67
CA VAL A 121 1.11 -7.35 -7.92
C VAL A 121 1.64 -7.53 -9.34
N GLU A 122 0.96 -6.93 -10.32
CA GLU A 122 1.42 -6.92 -11.72
C GLU A 122 2.76 -6.21 -11.84
N GLU A 123 2.94 -5.09 -11.16
CA GLU A 123 4.20 -4.35 -11.19
C GLU A 123 5.36 -5.17 -10.63
N MET A 124 5.12 -5.92 -9.57
CA MET A 124 6.15 -6.82 -9.01
C MET A 124 6.53 -7.92 -9.99
N GLU A 125 5.55 -8.51 -10.67
CA GLU A 125 5.81 -9.55 -11.66
C GLU A 125 6.63 -9.02 -12.83
N LEU A 126 6.29 -7.81 -13.32
CA LEU A 126 7.03 -7.18 -14.41
C LEU A 126 8.49 -6.89 -14.04
N ARG A 127 8.75 -6.61 -12.77
CA ARG A 127 10.11 -6.33 -12.28
C ARG A 127 10.87 -7.59 -11.89
N GLY A 128 10.21 -8.76 -11.85
CA GLY A 128 10.83 -10.01 -11.45
C GLY A 128 11.19 -10.08 -9.98
N HIS A 129 10.61 -9.22 -9.15
CA HIS A 129 10.86 -9.23 -7.71
C HIS A 129 9.98 -10.27 -7.00
N PRO A 130 10.52 -11.02 -6.02
CA PRO A 130 9.70 -11.87 -5.17
C PRO A 130 8.78 -11.00 -4.30
N PRO A 131 7.66 -11.56 -3.78
CA PRO A 131 6.79 -10.84 -2.87
C PRO A 131 7.57 -10.32 -1.66
N ILE A 132 7.63 -9.01 -1.51
CA ILE A 132 8.42 -8.34 -0.47
C ILE A 132 7.80 -8.50 0.91
N ILE A 133 6.52 -8.80 0.97
CA ILE A 133 5.72 -8.88 2.20
C ILE A 133 6.24 -9.88 3.21
N TYR A 134 7.06 -10.82 2.80
CA TYR A 134 7.62 -11.85 3.67
C TYR A 134 9.04 -11.56 4.14
N GLY A 135 9.69 -10.56 3.59
CA GLY A 135 11.09 -10.25 3.88
C GLY A 135 11.30 -9.00 4.73
N ILE A 136 10.21 -8.45 5.18
CA ILE A 136 10.26 -7.25 6.02
C ILE A 136 10.54 -7.66 7.47
#